data_aa64ead6b010dd700202f8339dfba1d0
#
_entry.id   aa64ead6b010dd700202f8339dfba1d0
#
_cell.length_a   1.000
_cell.length_b   1.000
_cell.length_c   1.000
_cell.angle_alpha   90.00
_cell.angle_beta   90.00
_cell.angle_gamma   90.00
#
_symmetry.space_group_name_H-M   'P 1'
#
loop_
_entity.id
_entity.type
_entity.pdbx_description
1 polymer ?
#
loop_
_entity_poly.entity_id
_entity_poly.type
_entity_poly.pdbx_seq_one_letter_code
_entity_poly.pdbx_strand_id
1 'polypeptide(L)'
;MVEVAAVRGRVKLGHQPQLTAGALLPDLAAFRPTFVLAVPYVFEKVLDAARRRAEAEGRGAVFERAVDVAVRYAQAQEDREFGLGPGPSAALRLRHQFFDKVVYGRVREAFGGRVRHAMSGGSAMDRRTGLFFAGAGITVYEGYGLTETSSAATANPPERPRFGTVGPPVPGTSVRIADDGEVWLRGPHVFSGYLNDTGRGGPDGWDGWLATGDLGALDANGYLTITGRKKEILVTTSGKSVAPQVLEHRVRSHPLVAQCLVVGNDRPYIAALVTLDQEAVDHWLAMQRRPAMPAAELVRDAALEKEVRRAVIAANTLVSHAESIRTFRILARPFSEEQGLLTPSLKLKRRAIEQAYAEEVAALYR
;
A
#
# COMPACT_ATOMS: atom_id res chain seq x y z
N MET A 1 -2.84 -17.83 -11.62
CA MET A 1 -3.09 -18.66 -10.41
C MET A 1 -4.53 -18.56 -9.90
N VAL A 2 -5.04 -17.34 -9.65
CA VAL A 2 -6.42 -17.15 -9.11
C VAL A 2 -7.48 -17.73 -10.05
N GLU A 3 -7.37 -17.49 -11.34
CA GLU A 3 -8.27 -18.05 -12.36
C GLU A 3 -8.26 -19.57 -12.36
N VAL A 4 -7.07 -20.18 -12.31
CA VAL A 4 -6.94 -21.63 -12.25
C VAL A 4 -7.54 -22.20 -10.96
N ALA A 5 -7.30 -21.54 -9.83
CA ALA A 5 -7.90 -21.93 -8.55
C ALA A 5 -9.43 -21.77 -8.55
N ALA A 6 -9.95 -20.72 -9.16
CA ALA A 6 -11.39 -20.48 -9.31
C ALA A 6 -12.06 -21.53 -10.19
N VAL A 7 -11.44 -21.89 -11.33
CA VAL A 7 -11.93 -22.95 -12.22
C VAL A 7 -11.92 -24.29 -11.49
N ARG A 8 -10.81 -24.66 -10.83
CA ARG A 8 -10.70 -25.91 -10.05
C ARG A 8 -11.70 -25.98 -8.92
N GLY A 9 -11.91 -24.87 -8.22
CA GLY A 9 -12.84 -24.75 -7.09
C GLY A 9 -14.29 -24.54 -7.50
N ARG A 10 -14.59 -24.42 -8.82
CA ARG A 10 -15.91 -24.06 -9.36
C ARG A 10 -16.47 -22.77 -8.72
N VAL A 11 -15.59 -21.80 -8.50
CA VAL A 11 -15.92 -20.52 -7.89
C VAL A 11 -16.30 -19.52 -8.97
N LYS A 12 -17.38 -18.76 -8.76
CA LYS A 12 -17.75 -17.65 -9.64
C LYS A 12 -16.71 -16.52 -9.53
N LEU A 13 -16.03 -16.20 -10.62
CA LEU A 13 -15.05 -15.15 -10.71
C LEU A 13 -15.65 -13.89 -11.33
N GLY A 14 -15.50 -12.74 -10.68
CA GLY A 14 -15.75 -11.40 -11.24
C GLY A 14 -14.44 -10.70 -11.50
N HIS A 15 -14.29 -10.09 -12.68
CA HIS A 15 -13.15 -9.27 -13.05
C HIS A 15 -13.60 -7.84 -13.28
N GLN A 16 -12.94 -6.87 -12.62
CA GLN A 16 -13.18 -5.44 -12.79
C GLN A 16 -11.94 -4.78 -13.41
N PRO A 17 -12.00 -4.33 -14.67
CA PRO A 17 -10.87 -3.72 -15.36
C PRO A 17 -10.61 -2.27 -14.93
N GLN A 18 -11.62 -1.57 -14.38
CA GLN A 18 -11.51 -0.17 -13.99
C GLN A 18 -11.42 -0.04 -12.47
N LEU A 19 -10.33 0.54 -11.98
CA LEU A 19 -10.05 0.70 -10.54
C LEU A 19 -10.48 2.08 -9.99
N THR A 20 -11.34 2.83 -10.71
CA THR A 20 -11.94 4.07 -10.17
C THR A 20 -13.02 3.74 -9.15
N ALA A 21 -13.20 4.58 -8.13
CA ALA A 21 -14.23 4.36 -7.11
C ALA A 21 -15.64 4.31 -7.72
N GLY A 22 -15.89 5.13 -8.75
CA GLY A 22 -17.17 5.21 -9.45
C GLY A 22 -17.58 3.93 -10.20
N ALA A 23 -16.60 3.16 -10.72
CA ALA A 23 -16.85 1.89 -11.38
C ALA A 23 -16.82 0.71 -10.38
N LEU A 24 -15.85 0.73 -9.47
CA LEU A 24 -15.57 -0.39 -8.56
C LEU A 24 -16.68 -0.62 -7.53
N LEU A 25 -17.17 0.44 -6.86
CA LEU A 25 -18.12 0.30 -5.75
C LEU A 25 -19.48 -0.25 -6.20
N PRO A 26 -20.12 0.23 -7.31
CA PRO A 26 -21.35 -0.35 -7.81
C PRO A 26 -21.21 -1.84 -8.18
N ASP A 27 -20.10 -2.21 -8.78
CA ASP A 27 -19.85 -3.60 -9.21
C ASP A 27 -19.63 -4.52 -8.01
N LEU A 28 -18.87 -4.09 -6.99
CA LEU A 28 -18.74 -4.83 -5.73
C LEU A 28 -20.11 -5.03 -5.05
N ALA A 29 -20.93 -3.99 -5.00
CA ALA A 29 -22.26 -4.06 -4.42
C ALA A 29 -23.19 -5.01 -5.20
N ALA A 30 -23.13 -5.01 -6.53
CA ALA A 30 -23.94 -5.87 -7.40
C ALA A 30 -23.46 -7.33 -7.39
N PHE A 31 -22.16 -7.55 -7.51
CA PHE A 31 -21.58 -8.89 -7.55
C PHE A 31 -21.63 -9.60 -6.19
N ARG A 32 -21.55 -8.84 -5.08
CA ARG A 32 -21.57 -9.33 -3.70
C ARG A 32 -20.55 -10.45 -3.44
N PRO A 33 -19.24 -10.18 -3.63
CA PRO A 33 -18.21 -11.19 -3.46
C PRO A 33 -18.16 -11.72 -2.02
N THR A 34 -17.70 -12.96 -1.87
CA THR A 34 -17.38 -13.56 -0.56
C THR A 34 -15.91 -13.40 -0.23
N PHE A 35 -15.09 -13.25 -1.26
CA PHE A 35 -13.64 -13.05 -1.18
C PHE A 35 -13.21 -12.02 -2.22
N VAL A 36 -12.27 -11.14 -1.87
CA VAL A 36 -11.69 -10.15 -2.76
C VAL A 36 -10.18 -10.35 -2.82
N LEU A 37 -9.63 -10.44 -4.04
CA LEU A 37 -8.20 -10.34 -4.29
C LEU A 37 -7.94 -9.04 -5.04
N ALA A 38 -7.16 -8.16 -4.46
CA ALA A 38 -6.89 -6.85 -5.05
C ALA A 38 -5.53 -6.30 -4.62
N VAL A 39 -5.07 -5.27 -5.30
CA VAL A 39 -3.93 -4.45 -4.85
C VAL A 39 -4.36 -3.53 -3.70
N PRO A 40 -3.44 -3.06 -2.83
CA PRO A 40 -3.77 -2.18 -1.70
C PRO A 40 -4.60 -0.95 -2.08
N TYR A 41 -4.34 -0.38 -3.25
CA TYR A 41 -5.07 0.77 -3.80
C TYR A 41 -6.60 0.61 -3.76
N VAL A 42 -7.12 -0.59 -4.01
CA VAL A 42 -8.57 -0.86 -3.98
C VAL A 42 -9.13 -0.65 -2.58
N PHE A 43 -8.46 -1.15 -1.56
CA PHE A 43 -8.88 -0.99 -0.16
C PHE A 43 -8.78 0.47 0.28
N GLU A 44 -7.70 1.17 -0.07
CA GLU A 44 -7.51 2.59 0.17
C GLU A 44 -8.67 3.41 -0.45
N LYS A 45 -9.02 3.14 -1.71
CA LYS A 45 -10.13 3.83 -2.40
C LYS A 45 -11.50 3.59 -1.76
N VAL A 46 -11.78 2.38 -1.28
CA VAL A 46 -13.04 2.09 -0.57
C VAL A 46 -13.07 2.85 0.76
N LEU A 47 -11.97 2.88 1.50
CA LEU A 47 -11.86 3.63 2.76
C LEU A 47 -12.07 5.14 2.52
N ASP A 48 -11.42 5.69 1.50
CA ASP A 48 -11.54 7.12 1.15
C ASP A 48 -12.95 7.48 0.66
N ALA A 49 -13.57 6.62 -0.13
CA ALA A 49 -14.97 6.84 -0.54
C ALA A 49 -15.93 6.82 0.65
N ALA A 50 -15.72 5.92 1.60
CA ALA A 50 -16.52 5.88 2.84
C ALA A 50 -16.30 7.13 3.70
N ARG A 51 -15.07 7.62 3.79
CA ARG A 51 -14.70 8.87 4.48
C ARG A 51 -15.39 10.07 3.85
N ARG A 52 -15.23 10.26 2.53
CA ARG A 52 -15.87 11.37 1.79
C ARG A 52 -17.39 11.38 1.95
N ARG A 53 -18.01 10.21 1.90
CA ARG A 53 -19.44 10.11 2.12
C ARG A 53 -19.85 10.53 3.54
N ALA A 54 -19.09 10.10 4.55
CA ALA A 54 -19.34 10.49 5.94
C ALA A 54 -19.16 12.02 6.15
N GLU A 55 -18.16 12.60 5.52
CA GLU A 55 -17.91 14.06 5.53
C GLU A 55 -19.07 14.84 4.87
N ALA A 56 -19.52 14.39 3.69
CA ALA A 56 -20.65 14.99 2.99
C ALA A 56 -21.96 14.93 3.81
N GLU A 57 -22.13 13.87 4.62
CA GLU A 57 -23.25 13.72 5.57
C GLU A 57 -23.04 14.49 6.89
N GLY A 58 -21.96 15.27 7.06
CA GLY A 58 -21.60 15.97 8.30
C GLY A 58 -21.14 15.06 9.44
N ARG A 59 -20.76 13.82 9.15
CA ARG A 59 -20.38 12.78 10.11
C ARG A 59 -18.88 12.43 10.07
N GLY A 60 -18.05 13.23 9.41
CA GLY A 60 -16.61 12.97 9.25
C GLY A 60 -15.92 12.70 10.58
N ALA A 61 -16.15 13.52 11.62
CA ALA A 61 -15.54 13.31 12.95
C ALA A 61 -15.98 11.99 13.61
N VAL A 62 -17.21 11.53 13.36
CA VAL A 62 -17.70 10.24 13.85
C VAL A 62 -16.99 9.10 13.13
N PHE A 63 -16.79 9.23 11.81
CA PHE A 63 -16.09 8.26 10.99
C PHE A 63 -14.62 8.11 11.43
N GLU A 64 -13.91 9.22 11.64
CA GLU A 64 -12.50 9.17 12.10
C GLU A 64 -12.38 8.50 13.48
N ARG A 65 -13.29 8.78 14.41
CA ARG A 65 -13.35 8.08 15.70
C ARG A 65 -13.60 6.59 15.53
N ALA A 66 -14.46 6.21 14.59
CA ALA A 66 -14.71 4.80 14.28
C ALA A 66 -13.45 4.12 13.72
N VAL A 67 -12.73 4.79 12.80
CA VAL A 67 -11.45 4.30 12.28
C VAL A 67 -10.46 4.06 13.41
N ASP A 68 -10.29 5.02 14.33
CA ASP A 68 -9.38 4.87 15.47
C ASP A 68 -9.78 3.71 16.40
N VAL A 69 -11.08 3.53 16.64
CA VAL A 69 -11.56 2.42 17.46
C VAL A 69 -11.34 1.08 16.77
N ALA A 70 -11.59 0.96 15.47
CA ALA A 70 -11.33 -0.25 14.69
C ALA A 70 -9.84 -0.65 14.74
N VAL A 71 -8.96 0.32 14.46
CA VAL A 71 -7.51 0.13 14.48
C VAL A 71 -7.02 -0.35 15.85
N ARG A 72 -7.42 0.34 16.93
CA ARG A 72 -7.06 -0.06 18.30
C ARG A 72 -7.61 -1.42 18.71
N TYR A 73 -8.82 -1.73 18.24
CA TYR A 73 -9.44 -3.01 18.54
C TYR A 73 -8.70 -4.16 17.86
N ALA A 74 -8.42 -4.03 16.56
CA ALA A 74 -7.67 -5.02 15.79
C ALA A 74 -6.23 -5.16 16.30
N GLN A 75 -5.56 -4.04 16.62
CA GLN A 75 -4.22 -4.05 17.23
C GLN A 75 -4.21 -4.82 18.55
N ALA A 76 -5.18 -4.54 19.44
CA ALA A 76 -5.24 -5.25 20.72
C ALA A 76 -5.56 -6.75 20.57
N GLN A 77 -6.30 -7.15 19.49
CA GLN A 77 -6.49 -8.57 19.17
C GLN A 77 -5.20 -9.20 18.69
N GLU A 78 -4.50 -8.56 17.75
CA GLU A 78 -3.19 -8.99 17.27
C GLU A 78 -2.20 -9.14 18.44
N ASP A 79 -2.09 -8.12 19.32
CA ASP A 79 -1.20 -8.15 20.47
C ASP A 79 -1.48 -9.35 21.38
N ARG A 80 -2.76 -9.69 21.60
CA ARG A 80 -3.14 -10.88 22.36
C ARG A 80 -2.70 -12.18 21.69
N GLU A 81 -2.90 -12.28 20.38
CA GLU A 81 -2.52 -13.47 19.59
C GLU A 81 -1.02 -13.71 19.58
N PHE A 82 -0.24 -12.62 19.65
CA PHE A 82 1.23 -12.68 19.72
C PHE A 82 1.78 -12.66 21.15
N GLY A 83 0.93 -12.65 22.17
CA GLY A 83 1.35 -12.63 23.58
C GLY A 83 1.96 -11.31 24.02
N LEU A 84 1.69 -10.22 23.30
CA LEU A 84 2.21 -8.88 23.55
C LEU A 84 1.29 -8.03 24.43
N GLY A 85 0.07 -8.50 24.68
CA GLY A 85 -0.90 -7.77 25.49
C GLY A 85 -2.14 -8.59 25.87
N PRO A 86 -3.00 -8.05 26.75
CA PRO A 86 -4.18 -8.75 27.26
C PRO A 86 -5.35 -8.82 26.27
N GLY A 87 -5.23 -8.17 25.12
CA GLY A 87 -6.32 -8.00 24.17
C GLY A 87 -7.21 -6.77 24.47
N PRO A 88 -8.31 -6.59 23.70
CA PRO A 88 -9.15 -5.41 23.82
C PRO A 88 -9.88 -5.36 25.17
N SER A 89 -9.81 -4.20 25.83
CA SER A 89 -10.51 -3.93 27.10
C SER A 89 -12.04 -3.97 26.92
N ALA A 90 -12.79 -4.14 28.01
CA ALA A 90 -14.25 -4.12 27.97
C ALA A 90 -14.81 -2.82 27.38
N ALA A 91 -14.22 -1.68 27.75
CA ALA A 91 -14.62 -0.37 27.23
C ALA A 91 -14.36 -0.26 25.71
N LEU A 92 -13.22 -0.80 25.23
CA LEU A 92 -12.89 -0.82 23.80
C LEU A 92 -13.85 -1.73 23.01
N ARG A 93 -14.21 -2.89 23.56
CA ARG A 93 -15.20 -3.81 22.96
C ARG A 93 -16.58 -3.15 22.83
N LEU A 94 -17.05 -2.46 23.86
CA LEU A 94 -18.33 -1.76 23.82
C LEU A 94 -18.35 -0.64 22.78
N ARG A 95 -17.28 0.16 22.69
CA ARG A 95 -17.14 1.19 21.66
C ARG A 95 -17.10 0.60 20.26
N HIS A 96 -16.37 -0.49 20.08
CA HIS A 96 -16.29 -1.22 18.82
C HIS A 96 -17.68 -1.72 18.38
N GLN A 97 -18.44 -2.36 19.27
CA GLN A 97 -19.81 -2.82 18.99
C GLN A 97 -20.76 -1.67 18.62
N PHE A 98 -20.61 -0.51 19.25
CA PHE A 98 -21.36 0.68 18.86
C PHE A 98 -21.04 1.11 17.43
N PHE A 99 -19.76 1.24 17.07
CA PHE A 99 -19.33 1.63 15.73
C PHE A 99 -19.60 0.55 14.69
N ASP A 100 -19.69 -0.71 15.08
CA ASP A 100 -20.07 -1.79 14.17
C ASP A 100 -21.46 -1.56 13.57
N LYS A 101 -22.41 -1.15 14.39
CA LYS A 101 -23.78 -0.83 13.97
C LYS A 101 -23.88 0.46 13.15
N VAL A 102 -23.05 1.46 13.46
CA VAL A 102 -23.18 2.82 12.89
C VAL A 102 -22.30 3.02 11.66
N VAL A 103 -21.11 2.41 11.61
CA VAL A 103 -20.10 2.67 10.59
C VAL A 103 -19.65 1.39 9.87
N TYR A 104 -19.19 0.35 10.59
CA TYR A 104 -18.53 -0.78 9.93
C TYR A 104 -19.47 -1.61 9.07
N GLY A 105 -20.75 -1.69 9.44
CA GLY A 105 -21.79 -2.29 8.59
C GLY A 105 -21.81 -1.67 7.20
N ARG A 106 -21.77 -0.34 7.09
CA ARG A 106 -21.76 0.39 5.82
C ARG A 106 -20.48 0.17 5.01
N VAL A 107 -19.34 0.04 5.69
CA VAL A 107 -18.07 -0.33 5.03
C VAL A 107 -18.16 -1.73 4.43
N ARG A 108 -18.71 -2.69 5.15
CA ARG A 108 -18.95 -4.05 4.63
C ARG A 108 -19.96 -4.06 3.46
N GLU A 109 -20.98 -3.23 3.51
CA GLU A 109 -21.96 -3.07 2.43
C GLU A 109 -21.32 -2.54 1.14
N ALA A 110 -20.32 -1.66 1.24
CA ALA A 110 -19.55 -1.19 0.08
C ALA A 110 -18.83 -2.33 -0.67
N PHE A 111 -18.49 -3.42 0.03
CA PHE A 111 -18.00 -4.67 -0.55
C PHE A 111 -19.11 -5.69 -0.88
N GLY A 112 -20.37 -5.28 -0.91
CA GLY A 112 -21.53 -6.16 -1.16
C GLY A 112 -22.01 -6.96 0.06
N GLY A 113 -21.53 -6.66 1.27
CA GLY A 113 -22.02 -7.18 2.56
C GLY A 113 -21.59 -8.60 2.91
N ARG A 114 -20.95 -9.35 2.00
CA ARG A 114 -20.60 -10.77 2.20
C ARG A 114 -19.12 -11.05 2.41
N VAL A 115 -18.24 -10.09 2.09
CA VAL A 115 -16.79 -10.23 2.27
C VAL A 115 -16.46 -10.30 3.76
N ARG A 116 -15.67 -11.30 4.15
CA ARG A 116 -15.06 -11.42 5.48
C ARG A 116 -13.55 -11.53 5.39
N HIS A 117 -13.07 -12.06 4.26
CA HIS A 117 -11.67 -12.29 3.98
C HIS A 117 -11.33 -11.68 2.62
N ALA A 118 -10.18 -11.06 2.55
CA ALA A 118 -9.62 -10.52 1.33
C ALA A 118 -8.12 -10.81 1.29
N MET A 119 -7.53 -10.75 0.12
CA MET A 119 -6.08 -10.86 -0.05
C MET A 119 -5.56 -9.64 -0.78
N SER A 120 -4.46 -9.10 -0.28
CA SER A 120 -3.74 -8.01 -0.89
C SER A 120 -2.34 -8.46 -1.30
N GLY A 121 -1.92 -8.05 -2.49
CA GLY A 121 -0.60 -8.37 -3.00
C GLY A 121 -0.12 -7.39 -4.06
N GLY A 122 1.11 -7.60 -4.51
CA GLY A 122 1.72 -6.77 -5.54
C GLY A 122 2.39 -5.49 -5.03
N SER A 123 1.99 -4.93 -3.91
CA SER A 123 2.68 -3.86 -3.17
C SER A 123 2.32 -3.97 -1.69
N ALA A 124 3.09 -3.32 -0.81
CA ALA A 124 2.79 -3.28 0.61
C ALA A 124 1.53 -2.45 0.88
N MET A 125 0.72 -2.88 1.82
CA MET A 125 -0.42 -2.13 2.34
C MET A 125 -0.02 -1.39 3.62
N ASP A 126 -0.56 -0.18 3.80
CA ASP A 126 -0.38 0.53 5.07
C ASP A 126 -0.98 -0.28 6.23
N ARG A 127 -0.17 -0.47 7.29
CA ARG A 127 -0.57 -1.25 8.47
C ARG A 127 -1.87 -0.75 9.09
N ARG A 128 -2.07 0.58 9.16
CA ARG A 128 -3.28 1.18 9.72
C ARG A 128 -4.52 0.82 8.89
N THR A 129 -4.38 0.78 7.56
CA THR A 129 -5.44 0.36 6.64
C THR A 129 -5.79 -1.12 6.87
N GLY A 130 -4.81 -2.01 6.98
CA GLY A 130 -5.05 -3.42 7.30
C GLY A 130 -5.77 -3.62 8.64
N LEU A 131 -5.30 -2.94 9.70
CA LEU A 131 -5.93 -2.96 11.02
C LEU A 131 -7.35 -2.39 11.00
N PHE A 132 -7.59 -1.32 10.24
CA PHE A 132 -8.94 -0.77 10.10
C PHE A 132 -9.91 -1.79 9.50
N PHE A 133 -9.56 -2.42 8.38
CA PHE A 133 -10.43 -3.40 7.75
C PHE A 133 -10.65 -4.62 8.63
N ALA A 134 -9.64 -5.12 9.31
CA ALA A 134 -9.76 -6.20 10.28
C ALA A 134 -10.74 -5.81 11.41
N GLY A 135 -10.58 -4.62 11.99
CA GLY A 135 -11.51 -4.07 12.97
C GLY A 135 -12.92 -3.83 12.43
N ALA A 136 -13.07 -3.55 11.14
CA ALA A 136 -14.38 -3.43 10.48
C ALA A 136 -14.99 -4.79 10.08
N GLY A 137 -14.32 -5.90 10.36
CA GLY A 137 -14.81 -7.26 10.12
C GLY A 137 -14.48 -7.81 8.71
N ILE A 138 -13.49 -7.24 8.04
CA ILE A 138 -12.91 -7.73 6.78
C ILE A 138 -11.41 -7.92 6.98
N THR A 139 -10.94 -9.16 7.21
CA THR A 139 -9.51 -9.41 7.34
C THR A 139 -8.85 -9.41 5.96
N VAL A 140 -7.90 -8.49 5.75
CA VAL A 140 -7.11 -8.43 4.52
C VAL A 140 -5.75 -9.07 4.80
N TYR A 141 -5.50 -10.22 4.18
CA TYR A 141 -4.24 -10.94 4.28
C TYR A 141 -3.27 -10.40 3.24
N GLU A 142 -2.08 -10.04 3.66
CA GLU A 142 -1.01 -9.70 2.73
C GLU A 142 -0.19 -10.92 2.38
N GLY A 143 0.26 -10.99 1.13
CA GLY A 143 1.18 -12.00 0.64
C GLY A 143 2.25 -11.38 -0.24
N TYR A 144 3.42 -12.00 -0.28
CA TYR A 144 4.54 -11.59 -1.09
C TYR A 144 5.00 -12.73 -1.99
N GLY A 145 5.32 -12.37 -3.21
CA GLY A 145 5.90 -13.26 -4.20
C GLY A 145 6.17 -12.52 -5.50
N LEU A 146 6.77 -13.22 -6.41
CA LEU A 146 7.25 -12.74 -7.69
C LEU A 146 6.67 -13.60 -8.82
N THR A 147 6.80 -13.17 -10.06
CA THR A 147 6.57 -14.02 -11.23
C THR A 147 7.51 -15.23 -11.20
N GLU A 148 8.75 -14.99 -10.76
CA GLU A 148 9.81 -15.99 -10.57
C GLU A 148 9.50 -17.03 -9.49
N THR A 149 8.54 -16.77 -8.62
CA THR A 149 8.03 -17.73 -7.61
C THR A 149 6.64 -18.25 -7.95
N SER A 150 6.18 -18.09 -9.19
CA SER A 150 4.88 -18.54 -9.71
C SER A 150 3.67 -18.00 -8.92
N SER A 151 3.83 -17.26 -7.86
CA SER A 151 2.84 -16.58 -7.01
C SER A 151 3.43 -16.23 -5.64
N ALA A 152 2.61 -16.37 -4.58
CA ALA A 152 3.02 -16.05 -3.22
C ALA A 152 4.04 -17.06 -2.68
N ALA A 153 5.18 -16.56 -2.20
CA ALA A 153 6.20 -17.27 -1.44
C ALA A 153 5.95 -17.16 0.07
N THR A 154 5.32 -16.06 0.51
CA THR A 154 4.85 -15.86 1.88
C THR A 154 3.43 -15.37 1.88
N ALA A 155 2.66 -15.65 2.92
CA ALA A 155 1.31 -15.13 3.09
C ALA A 155 0.92 -15.10 4.56
N ASN A 156 0.17 -14.08 4.97
CA ASN A 156 -0.42 -14.05 6.30
C ASN A 156 -1.42 -15.18 6.49
N PRO A 157 -1.28 -16.02 7.52
CA PRO A 157 -2.19 -17.13 7.78
C PRO A 157 -3.51 -16.61 8.40
N PRO A 158 -4.66 -17.24 8.06
CA PRO A 158 -5.96 -16.85 8.61
C PRO A 158 -6.05 -16.92 10.14
N GLU A 159 -5.33 -17.86 10.74
CA GLU A 159 -5.38 -18.13 12.18
C GLU A 159 -4.64 -17.08 13.00
N ARG A 160 -3.62 -16.43 12.40
CA ARG A 160 -2.74 -15.52 13.12
C ARG A 160 -2.14 -14.46 12.18
N PRO A 161 -2.95 -13.57 11.59
CA PRO A 161 -2.46 -12.52 10.70
C PRO A 161 -1.64 -11.49 11.48
N ARG A 162 -0.55 -11.00 10.89
CA ARG A 162 0.26 -9.91 11.42
C ARG A 162 0.30 -8.76 10.42
N PHE A 163 -0.42 -7.71 10.75
CA PHE A 163 -0.58 -6.57 9.83
C PHE A 163 0.71 -5.78 9.65
N GLY A 164 0.98 -5.36 8.42
CA GLY A 164 2.23 -4.70 8.03
C GLY A 164 3.38 -5.68 7.78
N THR A 165 3.08 -6.98 7.72
CA THR A 165 3.99 -8.02 7.24
C THR A 165 3.35 -8.78 6.09
N VAL A 166 4.17 -9.46 5.29
CA VAL A 166 3.69 -10.31 4.22
C VAL A 166 3.58 -11.79 4.64
N GLY A 167 3.57 -12.03 5.95
CA GLY A 167 3.39 -13.35 6.56
C GLY A 167 4.63 -14.24 6.56
N PRO A 168 4.51 -15.44 7.14
CA PRO A 168 5.54 -16.47 7.11
C PRO A 168 5.62 -17.16 5.73
N PRO A 169 6.69 -17.92 5.46
CA PRO A 169 6.80 -18.74 4.27
C PRO A 169 5.63 -19.70 4.11
N VAL A 170 5.11 -19.81 2.89
CA VAL A 170 4.11 -20.86 2.60
C VAL A 170 4.77 -22.25 2.64
N PRO A 171 4.00 -23.33 2.88
CA PRO A 171 4.57 -24.69 2.94
C PRO A 171 5.44 -25.03 1.73
N GLY A 172 6.65 -25.51 1.98
CA GLY A 172 7.63 -25.85 0.95
C GLY A 172 8.54 -24.68 0.54
N THR A 173 8.34 -23.49 1.09
CA THR A 173 9.20 -22.30 0.87
C THR A 173 10.18 -22.10 2.02
N SER A 174 11.42 -21.81 1.68
CA SER A 174 12.42 -21.30 2.62
C SER A 174 12.72 -19.84 2.31
N VAL A 175 12.86 -19.03 3.36
CA VAL A 175 13.25 -17.61 3.27
C VAL A 175 14.54 -17.42 4.04
N ARG A 176 15.47 -16.69 3.45
CA ARG A 176 16.73 -16.25 4.09
C ARG A 176 16.91 -14.76 3.85
N ILE A 177 17.40 -14.05 4.84
CA ILE A 177 17.88 -12.67 4.68
C ILE A 177 19.41 -12.72 4.57
N ALA A 178 19.94 -12.19 3.47
CA ALA A 178 21.38 -12.07 3.26
C ALA A 178 21.98 -10.94 4.11
N ASP A 179 23.30 -10.87 4.22
CA ASP A 179 24.01 -9.89 5.05
C ASP A 179 23.71 -8.43 4.65
N ASP A 180 23.38 -8.20 3.37
CA ASP A 180 22.99 -6.89 2.84
C ASP A 180 21.49 -6.59 2.97
N GLY A 181 20.74 -7.48 3.66
CA GLY A 181 19.30 -7.36 3.87
C GLY A 181 18.44 -7.88 2.72
N GLU A 182 19.03 -8.45 1.66
CA GLU A 182 18.27 -8.99 0.54
C GLU A 182 17.53 -10.27 0.93
N VAL A 183 16.25 -10.33 0.53
CA VAL A 183 15.39 -11.50 0.70
C VAL A 183 15.75 -12.54 -0.35
N TRP A 184 16.08 -13.74 0.10
CA TRP A 184 16.35 -14.89 -0.76
C TRP A 184 15.30 -15.97 -0.53
N LEU A 185 14.82 -16.55 -1.62
CA LEU A 185 13.75 -17.56 -1.61
C LEU A 185 14.26 -18.88 -2.19
N ARG A 186 13.76 -19.99 -1.62
CA ARG A 186 14.01 -21.33 -2.14
C ARG A 186 12.74 -22.18 -2.00
N GLY A 187 12.44 -22.96 -3.04
CA GLY A 187 11.29 -23.87 -3.01
C GLY A 187 10.93 -24.38 -4.40
N PRO A 188 10.06 -25.39 -4.50
CA PRO A 188 9.71 -26.03 -5.78
C PRO A 188 8.89 -25.12 -6.70
N HIS A 189 8.40 -23.98 -6.22
CA HIS A 189 7.65 -22.97 -6.96
C HIS A 189 8.55 -21.89 -7.59
N VAL A 190 9.85 -21.89 -7.27
CA VAL A 190 10.83 -21.01 -7.91
C VAL A 190 11.05 -21.48 -9.34
N PHE A 191 11.03 -20.55 -10.29
CA PHE A 191 11.22 -20.86 -11.72
C PHE A 191 12.64 -21.40 -12.02
N SER A 192 12.78 -22.07 -13.16
CA SER A 192 14.07 -22.63 -13.58
C SER A 192 15.05 -21.61 -14.20
N GLY A 193 14.58 -20.39 -14.47
CA GLY A 193 15.38 -19.31 -15.05
C GLY A 193 14.65 -18.54 -16.14
N TYR A 194 15.27 -17.47 -16.65
CA TYR A 194 14.75 -16.67 -17.76
C TYR A 194 15.03 -17.33 -19.11
N LEU A 195 14.10 -17.16 -20.06
CA LEU A 195 14.31 -17.59 -21.43
C LEU A 195 15.52 -16.84 -22.03
N ASN A 196 16.44 -17.57 -22.66
CA ASN A 196 17.69 -17.06 -23.24
C ASN A 196 18.74 -16.57 -22.22
N ASP A 197 18.60 -16.86 -20.93
CA ASP A 197 19.66 -16.61 -19.97
C ASP A 197 20.68 -17.76 -20.04
N THR A 198 21.90 -17.44 -20.48
CA THR A 198 23.00 -18.40 -20.66
C THR A 198 23.69 -18.75 -19.32
N GLY A 199 22.97 -18.89 -18.24
CA GLY A 199 23.47 -19.55 -17.03
C GLY A 199 24.03 -18.66 -15.92
N ARG A 200 23.60 -17.39 -15.83
CA ARG A 200 23.98 -16.52 -14.70
C ARG A 200 22.84 -16.09 -13.79
N GLY A 201 21.61 -16.49 -14.05
CA GLY A 201 20.44 -15.98 -13.36
C GLY A 201 19.44 -17.01 -12.86
N GLY A 202 19.70 -18.29 -13.05
CA GLY A 202 18.82 -19.35 -12.55
C GLY A 202 19.21 -19.83 -11.15
N PRO A 203 18.32 -20.59 -10.49
CA PRO A 203 18.56 -21.15 -9.15
C PRO A 203 19.82 -22.03 -9.04
N ASP A 204 20.27 -22.58 -10.16
CA ASP A 204 21.43 -23.51 -10.19
C ASP A 204 22.77 -22.86 -9.87
N GLY A 205 22.93 -21.54 -10.08
CA GLY A 205 24.12 -20.79 -9.69
C GLY A 205 24.17 -20.41 -8.20
N TRP A 206 23.08 -20.65 -7.45
CA TRP A 206 22.90 -20.17 -6.09
C TRP A 206 22.46 -21.28 -5.12
N ASP A 207 22.80 -22.52 -5.42
CA ASP A 207 22.41 -23.67 -4.59
C ASP A 207 20.90 -23.79 -4.37
N GLY A 208 20.12 -23.43 -5.40
CA GLY A 208 18.64 -23.44 -5.41
C GLY A 208 18.00 -22.21 -4.77
N TRP A 209 18.75 -21.17 -4.41
CA TRP A 209 18.21 -19.93 -3.88
C TRP A 209 18.03 -18.85 -4.97
N LEU A 210 16.89 -18.18 -4.94
CA LEU A 210 16.58 -17.01 -5.77
C LEU A 210 16.88 -15.73 -4.98
N ALA A 211 17.79 -14.91 -5.47
CA ALA A 211 17.99 -13.53 -5.02
C ALA A 211 16.88 -12.65 -5.60
N THR A 212 16.00 -12.14 -4.74
CA THR A 212 14.77 -11.45 -5.21
C THR A 212 14.97 -10.01 -5.64
N GLY A 213 16.08 -9.40 -5.21
CA GLY A 213 16.31 -7.96 -5.33
C GLY A 213 15.45 -7.12 -4.38
N ASP A 214 14.64 -7.73 -3.52
CA ASP A 214 13.85 -7.06 -2.50
C ASP A 214 14.59 -7.12 -1.15
N LEU A 215 14.49 -6.06 -0.37
CA LEU A 215 15.04 -5.96 0.98
C LEU A 215 13.97 -6.26 2.01
N GLY A 216 14.34 -6.93 3.11
CA GLY A 216 13.37 -7.27 4.14
C GLY A 216 14.01 -7.78 5.41
N ALA A 217 13.15 -8.12 6.38
CA ALA A 217 13.54 -8.70 7.65
C ALA A 217 12.53 -9.75 8.10
N LEU A 218 13.04 -10.80 8.74
CA LEU A 218 12.21 -11.79 9.45
C LEU A 218 12.16 -11.43 10.92
N ASP A 219 10.97 -11.47 11.50
CA ASP A 219 10.83 -11.36 12.95
C ASP A 219 11.06 -12.71 13.65
N ALA A 220 11.04 -12.69 15.00
CA ALA A 220 11.24 -13.88 15.82
C ALA A 220 10.16 -14.98 15.61
N ASN A 221 9.02 -14.63 15.02
CA ASN A 221 7.94 -15.56 14.69
C ASN A 221 7.98 -16.03 13.23
N GLY A 222 9.00 -15.62 12.45
CA GLY A 222 9.16 -15.96 11.05
C GLY A 222 8.30 -15.16 10.08
N TYR A 223 7.71 -14.04 10.49
CA TYR A 223 6.96 -13.15 9.61
C TYR A 223 7.91 -12.25 8.85
N LEU A 224 7.76 -12.22 7.53
CA LEU A 224 8.57 -11.40 6.64
C LEU A 224 7.96 -9.98 6.51
N THR A 225 8.79 -8.97 6.65
CA THR A 225 8.49 -7.58 6.29
C THR A 225 9.36 -7.17 5.12
N ILE A 226 8.76 -6.67 4.03
CA ILE A 226 9.49 -6.10 2.90
C ILE A 226 9.70 -4.61 3.17
N THR A 227 10.95 -4.15 3.09
CA THR A 227 11.33 -2.78 3.40
C THR A 227 11.70 -1.95 2.18
N GLY A 228 11.94 -2.59 1.04
CA GLY A 228 12.27 -1.88 -0.20
C GLY A 228 12.80 -2.79 -1.30
N ARG A 229 13.30 -2.15 -2.37
CA ARG A 229 14.01 -2.81 -3.46
C ARG A 229 15.46 -2.37 -3.50
N LYS A 230 16.39 -3.31 -3.60
CA LYS A 230 17.83 -3.05 -3.65
C LYS A 230 18.22 -2.09 -4.78
N LYS A 231 17.63 -2.28 -5.96
CA LYS A 231 17.87 -1.42 -7.14
C LYS A 231 17.20 -0.05 -7.07
N GLU A 232 16.33 0.18 -6.09
CA GLU A 232 15.60 1.43 -5.90
C GLU A 232 16.14 2.24 -4.71
N ILE A 233 17.11 1.71 -3.97
CA ILE A 233 17.80 2.46 -2.91
C ILE A 233 18.47 3.68 -3.53
N LEU A 234 18.14 4.85 -2.98
CA LEU A 234 18.76 6.11 -3.35
C LEU A 234 20.00 6.33 -2.50
N VAL A 235 21.11 6.70 -3.13
CA VAL A 235 22.35 7.04 -2.42
C VAL A 235 22.61 8.54 -2.61
N THR A 236 22.56 9.29 -1.51
CA THR A 236 22.85 10.73 -1.55
C THR A 236 24.35 11.00 -1.74
N THR A 237 24.72 12.23 -2.10
CA THR A 237 26.15 12.61 -2.22
C THR A 237 26.92 12.48 -0.91
N SER A 238 26.25 12.45 0.24
CA SER A 238 26.86 12.16 1.54
C SER A 238 27.03 10.66 1.82
N GLY A 239 26.70 9.78 0.86
CA GLY A 239 26.79 8.32 1.01
C GLY A 239 25.64 7.69 1.81
N LYS A 240 24.59 8.45 2.16
CA LYS A 240 23.45 7.90 2.90
C LYS A 240 22.53 7.13 1.96
N SER A 241 22.29 5.86 2.28
CA SER A 241 21.32 5.00 1.60
C SER A 241 19.91 5.24 2.15
N VAL A 242 18.93 5.42 1.25
CA VAL A 242 17.54 5.71 1.58
C VAL A 242 16.60 4.79 0.80
N ALA A 243 15.71 4.09 1.50
CA ALA A 243 14.65 3.29 0.89
C ALA A 243 13.45 4.21 0.57
N PRO A 244 13.21 4.58 -0.69
CA PRO A 244 12.20 5.58 -1.02
C PRO A 244 10.78 5.11 -0.72
N GLN A 245 10.52 3.81 -0.82
CA GLN A 245 9.20 3.22 -0.70
C GLN A 245 8.53 3.51 0.66
N VAL A 246 9.29 3.54 1.75
CA VAL A 246 8.77 3.86 3.10
C VAL A 246 8.17 5.26 3.13
N LEU A 247 8.88 6.23 2.56
CA LEU A 247 8.43 7.62 2.47
C LEU A 247 7.27 7.77 1.49
N GLU A 248 7.39 7.19 0.30
CA GLU A 248 6.37 7.22 -0.76
C GLU A 248 5.03 6.68 -0.29
N HIS A 249 5.05 5.51 0.36
CA HIS A 249 3.85 4.90 0.93
C HIS A 249 3.18 5.79 1.96
N ARG A 250 3.99 6.37 2.86
CA ARG A 250 3.43 7.21 3.93
C ARG A 250 2.87 8.52 3.41
N VAL A 251 3.52 9.17 2.43
CA VAL A 251 2.97 10.38 1.79
C VAL A 251 1.69 10.05 1.03
N ARG A 252 1.67 8.94 0.29
CA ARG A 252 0.49 8.49 -0.46
C ARG A 252 -0.69 8.09 0.42
N SER A 253 -0.49 7.76 1.70
CA SER A 253 -1.59 7.50 2.63
C SER A 253 -2.43 8.75 2.97
N HIS A 254 -2.00 9.94 2.52
CA HIS A 254 -2.80 11.17 2.65
C HIS A 254 -3.87 11.22 1.56
N PRO A 255 -5.17 11.46 1.89
CA PRO A 255 -6.28 11.39 0.94
C PRO A 255 -6.14 12.23 -0.33
N LEU A 256 -5.47 13.40 -0.24
CA LEU A 256 -5.28 14.30 -1.38
C LEU A 256 -4.15 13.88 -2.32
N VAL A 257 -3.35 12.87 -1.96
CA VAL A 257 -2.18 12.42 -2.73
C VAL A 257 -2.53 11.18 -3.53
N ALA A 258 -2.39 11.25 -4.85
CA ALA A 258 -2.55 10.09 -5.73
C ALA A 258 -1.27 9.24 -5.77
N GLN A 259 -0.12 9.89 -6.02
CA GLN A 259 1.18 9.24 -6.10
C GLN A 259 2.28 10.14 -5.52
N CYS A 260 3.34 9.51 -5.05
CA CYS A 260 4.55 10.19 -4.59
C CYS A 260 5.77 9.45 -5.14
N LEU A 261 6.66 10.16 -5.80
CA LEU A 261 7.97 9.67 -6.23
C LEU A 261 9.04 10.39 -5.43
N VAL A 262 9.80 9.66 -4.63
CA VAL A 262 10.95 10.18 -3.90
C VAL A 262 12.18 10.10 -4.79
N VAL A 263 12.92 11.19 -4.88
CA VAL A 263 14.15 11.35 -5.69
C VAL A 263 15.30 11.83 -4.81
N GLY A 264 16.53 11.56 -5.21
CA GLY A 264 17.70 11.97 -4.40
C GLY A 264 18.98 11.20 -4.68
N ASN A 265 18.97 10.32 -5.70
CA ASN A 265 20.19 9.62 -6.07
C ASN A 265 21.24 10.61 -6.57
N ASP A 266 22.47 10.53 -6.04
CA ASP A 266 23.58 11.46 -6.34
C ASP A 266 23.21 12.93 -6.11
N ARG A 267 22.31 13.22 -5.15
CA ARG A 267 21.85 14.57 -4.77
C ARG A 267 22.17 14.86 -3.30
N PRO A 268 22.24 16.15 -2.92
CA PRO A 268 22.63 16.53 -1.55
C PRO A 268 21.59 16.15 -0.49
N TYR A 269 20.34 15.94 -0.89
CA TYR A 269 19.23 15.59 -0.01
C TYR A 269 18.11 14.88 -0.78
N ILE A 270 17.16 14.31 -0.03
CA ILE A 270 15.97 13.67 -0.56
C ILE A 270 14.87 14.69 -0.83
N ALA A 271 14.26 14.58 -2.01
CA ALA A 271 13.13 15.38 -2.43
C ALA A 271 12.00 14.51 -2.98
N ALA A 272 10.81 15.09 -3.25
CA ALA A 272 9.68 14.33 -3.78
C ALA A 272 8.91 15.07 -4.88
N LEU A 273 8.40 14.31 -5.85
CA LEU A 273 7.34 14.71 -6.77
C LEU A 273 6.03 14.11 -6.27
N VAL A 274 4.98 14.94 -6.16
CA VAL A 274 3.68 14.53 -5.65
C VAL A 274 2.61 14.82 -6.66
N THR A 275 1.74 13.86 -6.95
CA THR A 275 0.53 14.07 -7.77
C THR A 275 -0.71 14.01 -6.90
N LEU A 276 -1.76 14.70 -7.32
CA LEU A 276 -2.99 14.85 -6.56
C LEU A 276 -4.07 13.87 -7.01
N ASP A 277 -4.88 13.42 -6.06
CA ASP A 277 -6.12 12.72 -6.34
C ASP A 277 -7.22 13.74 -6.63
N GLN A 278 -7.60 13.88 -7.90
CA GLN A 278 -8.52 14.92 -8.33
C GLN A 278 -9.88 14.82 -7.63
N GLU A 279 -10.45 13.62 -7.49
CA GLU A 279 -11.74 13.43 -6.81
C GLU A 279 -11.68 13.88 -5.34
N ALA A 280 -10.57 13.57 -4.66
CA ALA A 280 -10.37 13.97 -3.28
C ALA A 280 -10.14 15.47 -3.14
N VAL A 281 -9.40 16.08 -4.07
CA VAL A 281 -9.17 17.54 -4.08
C VAL A 281 -10.47 18.29 -4.35
N ASP A 282 -11.28 17.85 -5.32
CA ASP A 282 -12.58 18.48 -5.62
C ASP A 282 -13.52 18.42 -4.41
N HIS A 283 -13.57 17.27 -3.73
CA HIS A 283 -14.32 17.12 -2.49
C HIS A 283 -13.79 18.05 -1.37
N TRP A 284 -12.46 18.10 -1.19
CA TRP A 284 -11.81 18.94 -0.20
C TRP A 284 -12.09 20.45 -0.43
N LEU A 285 -12.05 20.90 -1.70
CA LEU A 285 -12.44 22.28 -2.06
C LEU A 285 -13.90 22.54 -1.73
N ALA A 286 -14.81 21.63 -2.11
CA ALA A 286 -16.23 21.75 -1.83
C ALA A 286 -16.54 21.86 -0.32
N MET A 287 -15.85 21.04 0.51
CA MET A 287 -15.98 21.10 1.98
C MET A 287 -15.53 22.45 2.56
N GLN A 288 -14.59 23.12 1.89
CA GLN A 288 -14.16 24.48 2.25
C GLN A 288 -14.97 25.59 1.59
N ARG A 289 -16.04 25.24 0.86
CA ARG A 289 -16.87 26.17 0.07
C ARG A 289 -16.07 26.96 -0.96
N ARG A 290 -15.03 26.32 -1.53
CA ARG A 290 -14.19 26.86 -2.59
C ARG A 290 -14.64 26.31 -3.94
N PRO A 291 -14.55 27.10 -5.03
CA PRO A 291 -14.86 26.60 -6.37
C PRO A 291 -13.83 25.55 -6.83
N ALA A 292 -14.21 24.73 -7.78
CA ALA A 292 -13.28 23.86 -8.50
C ALA A 292 -12.18 24.73 -9.17
N MET A 293 -10.94 24.26 -9.11
CA MET A 293 -9.78 24.99 -9.59
C MET A 293 -9.05 24.20 -10.67
N PRO A 294 -8.54 24.85 -11.74
CA PRO A 294 -7.66 24.20 -12.71
C PRO A 294 -6.40 23.62 -12.03
N ALA A 295 -5.88 22.52 -12.57
CA ALA A 295 -4.68 21.88 -12.02
C ALA A 295 -3.46 22.82 -11.93
N ALA A 296 -3.32 23.76 -12.89
CA ALA A 296 -2.24 24.76 -12.87
C ALA A 296 -2.33 25.78 -11.71
N GLU A 297 -3.54 26.00 -11.19
CA GLU A 297 -3.76 26.84 -10.01
C GLU A 297 -3.62 26.02 -8.72
N LEU A 298 -4.11 24.78 -8.71
CA LEU A 298 -3.99 23.87 -7.58
C LEU A 298 -2.53 23.67 -7.13
N VAL A 299 -1.58 23.53 -8.05
CA VAL A 299 -0.16 23.36 -7.71
C VAL A 299 0.47 24.57 -7.01
N ARG A 300 -0.19 25.71 -7.04
CA ARG A 300 0.23 26.97 -6.38
C ARG A 300 -0.63 27.32 -5.18
N ASP A 301 -1.61 26.50 -4.86
CA ASP A 301 -2.53 26.77 -3.76
C ASP A 301 -1.84 26.52 -2.40
N ALA A 302 -1.68 27.56 -1.60
CA ALA A 302 -0.97 27.50 -0.34
C ALA A 302 -1.66 26.60 0.71
N ALA A 303 -2.99 26.46 0.66
CA ALA A 303 -3.72 25.61 1.59
C ALA A 303 -3.51 24.12 1.21
N LEU A 304 -3.52 23.80 -0.08
CA LEU A 304 -3.24 22.47 -0.58
C LEU A 304 -1.76 22.09 -0.33
N GLU A 305 -0.83 23.00 -0.57
CA GLU A 305 0.59 22.79 -0.25
C GLU A 305 0.78 22.46 1.24
N LYS A 306 0.07 23.14 2.12
CA LYS A 306 0.11 22.88 3.57
C LYS A 306 -0.38 21.48 3.93
N GLU A 307 -1.42 20.96 3.27
CA GLU A 307 -1.90 19.60 3.49
C GLU A 307 -0.87 18.56 3.00
N VAL A 308 -0.31 18.74 1.80
CA VAL A 308 0.74 17.85 1.28
C VAL A 308 1.98 17.91 2.19
N ARG A 309 2.35 19.07 2.68
CA ARG A 309 3.46 19.26 3.64
C ARG A 309 3.21 18.50 4.95
N ARG A 310 1.97 18.43 5.43
CA ARG A 310 1.63 17.59 6.60
C ARG A 310 1.88 16.10 6.33
N ALA A 311 1.52 15.63 5.13
CA ALA A 311 1.80 14.26 4.72
C ALA A 311 3.31 13.95 4.69
N VAL A 312 4.10 14.89 4.14
CA VAL A 312 5.57 14.79 4.10
C VAL A 312 6.16 14.79 5.51
N ILE A 313 5.71 15.68 6.39
CA ILE A 313 6.16 15.70 7.79
C ILE A 313 5.84 14.37 8.49
N ALA A 314 4.64 13.82 8.29
CA ALA A 314 4.26 12.53 8.84
C ALA A 314 5.10 11.37 8.28
N ALA A 315 5.51 11.43 7.02
CA ALA A 315 6.42 10.44 6.44
C ALA A 315 7.84 10.55 7.04
N ASN A 316 8.32 11.76 7.24
CA ASN A 316 9.64 12.02 7.79
C ASN A 316 9.80 11.53 9.26
N THR A 317 8.71 11.30 9.99
CA THR A 317 8.81 10.69 11.34
C THR A 317 9.23 9.22 11.33
N LEU A 318 9.18 8.56 10.17
CA LEU A 318 9.52 7.14 10.04
C LEU A 318 11.01 6.89 9.75
N VAL A 319 11.76 7.94 9.45
CA VAL A 319 13.14 7.88 8.98
C VAL A 319 14.03 8.85 9.74
N SER A 320 15.35 8.71 9.61
CA SER A 320 16.28 9.67 10.19
C SER A 320 16.23 11.01 9.44
N HIS A 321 16.74 12.08 10.08
CA HIS A 321 16.81 13.42 9.49
C HIS A 321 17.59 13.44 8.15
N ALA A 322 18.60 12.61 8.00
CA ALA A 322 19.37 12.49 6.76
C ALA A 322 18.58 11.83 5.61
N GLU A 323 17.58 11.03 5.94
CA GLU A 323 16.71 10.32 4.99
C GLU A 323 15.43 11.09 4.68
N SER A 324 15.17 12.18 5.41
CA SER A 324 13.94 12.97 5.33
C SER A 324 13.79 13.72 4.01
N ILE A 325 12.57 13.78 3.48
CA ILE A 325 12.21 14.64 2.36
C ILE A 325 12.37 16.10 2.78
N ARG A 326 13.27 16.84 2.15
CA ARG A 326 13.57 18.25 2.45
C ARG A 326 12.66 19.20 1.71
N THR A 327 12.34 18.86 0.47
CA THR A 327 11.48 19.66 -0.39
C THR A 327 10.63 18.74 -1.26
N PHE A 328 9.52 19.26 -1.76
CA PHE A 328 8.66 18.53 -2.69
C PHE A 328 8.07 19.49 -3.71
N ARG A 329 7.59 18.93 -4.82
CA ARG A 329 6.83 19.65 -5.84
C ARG A 329 5.54 18.91 -6.13
N ILE A 330 4.43 19.65 -6.11
CA ILE A 330 3.14 19.18 -6.57
C ILE A 330 3.11 19.31 -8.10
N LEU A 331 2.74 18.25 -8.80
CA LEU A 331 2.63 18.20 -10.24
C LEU A 331 1.17 18.40 -10.68
N ALA A 332 0.99 19.13 -11.78
CA ALA A 332 -0.33 19.46 -12.31
C ALA A 332 -1.04 18.25 -12.97
N ARG A 333 -0.31 17.21 -13.34
CA ARG A 333 -0.85 16.04 -14.00
C ARG A 333 -0.53 14.79 -13.18
N PRO A 334 -1.48 13.84 -13.01
CA PRO A 334 -1.20 12.55 -12.41
C PRO A 334 -0.27 11.73 -13.31
N PHE A 335 0.45 10.78 -12.71
CA PHE A 335 1.12 9.75 -13.50
C PHE A 335 0.08 8.77 -14.03
N SER A 336 0.25 8.31 -15.28
CA SER A 336 -0.68 7.36 -15.89
C SER A 336 0.03 6.25 -16.67
N GLU A 337 -0.71 5.19 -16.91
CA GLU A 337 -0.27 4.08 -17.77
C GLU A 337 -0.13 4.50 -19.23
N GLU A 338 -1.07 5.33 -19.72
CA GLU A 338 -1.07 5.87 -21.09
C GLU A 338 0.20 6.67 -21.40
N GLN A 339 0.72 7.41 -20.40
CA GLN A 339 1.98 8.13 -20.50
C GLN A 339 3.21 7.21 -20.34
N GLY A 340 3.01 5.93 -20.09
CA GLY A 340 4.10 5.00 -19.82
C GLY A 340 4.78 5.19 -18.46
N LEU A 341 4.17 5.95 -17.54
CA LEU A 341 4.73 6.30 -16.23
C LEU A 341 4.32 5.32 -15.12
N LEU A 342 3.23 4.59 -15.33
CA LEU A 342 2.77 3.51 -14.45
C LEU A 342 2.77 2.17 -15.18
N THR A 343 2.81 1.10 -14.40
CA THR A 343 2.46 -0.24 -14.89
C THR A 343 0.94 -0.43 -14.87
N PRO A 344 0.37 -1.48 -15.53
CA PRO A 344 -1.05 -1.83 -15.41
C PRO A 344 -1.51 -2.08 -13.96
N SER A 345 -0.60 -2.46 -13.08
CA SER A 345 -0.85 -2.61 -11.64
C SER A 345 -0.62 -1.33 -10.83
N LEU A 346 -0.58 -0.17 -11.49
CA LEU A 346 -0.40 1.17 -10.93
C LEU A 346 0.92 1.39 -10.16
N LYS A 347 1.96 0.59 -10.45
CA LYS A 347 3.31 0.79 -9.89
C LYS A 347 4.06 1.86 -10.67
N LEU A 348 4.82 2.70 -9.96
CA LEU A 348 5.66 3.74 -10.55
C LEU A 348 6.78 3.14 -11.43
N LYS A 349 6.91 3.61 -12.65
CA LYS A 349 8.08 3.37 -13.49
C LYS A 349 9.09 4.48 -13.22
N ARG A 350 9.80 4.38 -12.10
CA ARG A 350 10.68 5.40 -11.53
C ARG A 350 11.55 6.12 -12.56
N ARG A 351 12.34 5.36 -13.35
CA ARG A 351 13.22 5.93 -14.39
C ARG A 351 12.46 6.73 -15.45
N ALA A 352 11.29 6.23 -15.88
CA ALA A 352 10.49 6.94 -16.88
C ALA A 352 9.95 8.25 -16.32
N ILE A 353 9.53 8.28 -15.06
CA ILE A 353 9.05 9.48 -14.39
C ILE A 353 10.19 10.50 -14.21
N GLU A 354 11.36 10.05 -13.73
CA GLU A 354 12.54 10.93 -13.58
C GLU A 354 12.98 11.56 -14.91
N GLN A 355 12.89 10.81 -16.01
CA GLN A 355 13.17 11.34 -17.34
C GLN A 355 12.10 12.33 -17.82
N ALA A 356 10.82 11.99 -17.67
CA ALA A 356 9.71 12.84 -18.10
C ALA A 356 9.64 14.17 -17.33
N TYR A 357 10.08 14.17 -16.07
CA TYR A 357 10.04 15.33 -15.16
C TYR A 357 11.45 15.79 -14.76
N ALA A 358 12.44 15.65 -15.65
CA ALA A 358 13.84 15.99 -15.35
C ALA A 358 14.05 17.46 -14.96
N GLU A 359 13.29 18.38 -15.56
CA GLU A 359 13.35 19.81 -15.24
C GLU A 359 12.79 20.10 -13.85
N GLU A 360 11.66 19.49 -13.49
CA GLU A 360 11.03 19.60 -12.18
C GLU A 360 11.93 19.00 -11.09
N VAL A 361 12.55 17.85 -11.35
CA VAL A 361 13.53 17.25 -10.45
C VAL A 361 14.73 18.17 -10.29
N ALA A 362 15.30 18.71 -11.37
CA ALA A 362 16.43 19.62 -11.28
C ALA A 362 16.10 20.92 -10.50
N ALA A 363 14.87 21.40 -10.62
CA ALA A 363 14.41 22.59 -9.92
C ALA A 363 14.23 22.41 -8.39
N LEU A 364 14.12 21.16 -7.90
CA LEU A 364 14.07 20.86 -6.46
C LEU A 364 15.42 21.08 -5.76
N TYR A 365 16.52 21.18 -6.51
CA TYR A 365 17.89 21.27 -5.99
C TYR A 365 18.57 22.63 -6.31
N ARG A 366 17.82 23.58 -6.84
CA ARG A 366 18.24 24.98 -7.04
C ARG A 366 17.79 25.80 -5.84
#